data_5d8abd821d45b0060bcfba42460fb5e3
#
_entry.id   5d8abd821d45b0060bcfba42460fb5e3
#
_cell.length_a   1.000
_cell.length_b   1.000
_cell.length_c   1.000
_cell.angle_alpha   90.00
_cell.angle_beta   90.00
_cell.angle_gamma   90.00
#
_symmetry.space_group_name_H-M   'P 1'
#
loop_
_entity.id
_entity.type
_entity.pdbx_description
1 polymer ?
#
loop_
_entity_poly.entity_id
_entity_poly.type
_entity_poly.pdbx_seq_one_letter_code
_entity_poly.pdbx_strand_id
1 'polypeptide(L)'
;MSKLLEIDNLSVCFNQAQRAVDSISLSLQKGETLALVGESGSGKSVTALSVLRLLNERHASYPTGKILYCGEDLLQAPEKRLRQVRGREISMIFQEPMTSLNPLHNIEKQICETLELHKGMRGPQARERCLELLRLVGIENPESRLGAYPHQLSGGQKQRVMIAMALANEPDLLIADEPTTALDVTVQKQVLELLQDLQQKLGMAILLITHDLTIVRRYASRVAVMEHGKLVEQAETSVLFASPSHPYTRKLLSAEPPDAPLAVAKSDKPLLDVNKLDVRFPTRKGLFGKVKEHFHAVKQVSFTLDRGQTLGIVGESGSGKTTIGHALLKLTASTGSIKLDGQELSGLDQSAFRPWRRRVQIVFQDPFGSLSPRMSIAEIVREGLEIHDSDNRDSHDTKVVAALKDVGLDPEARHRYPHEFSGGQRQRIAIARALVLQPDLIILDEPTSALDRTVQKQVIELLRDIQARYGLSYIFISHDLAVVRALSHQLLVLRQGTIVEYGDAGQIFRAPVQEYTQELLHAAFFYQPKDANLTTTI
;
A
#
# COMPACT_ATOMS: atom_id res chain seq x y z
N MET A 1 16.80 -4.96 -32.54
CA MET A 1 17.29 -4.07 -31.44
C MET A 1 18.19 -4.89 -30.52
N SER A 2 19.27 -4.31 -29.99
CA SER A 2 20.20 -5.06 -29.11
C SER A 2 19.60 -5.22 -27.72
N LYS A 3 19.69 -6.43 -27.16
CA LYS A 3 19.30 -6.72 -25.77
C LYS A 3 20.21 -5.91 -24.82
N LEU A 4 19.63 -5.15 -23.90
CA LEU A 4 20.36 -4.43 -22.87
C LEU A 4 20.63 -5.35 -21.66
N LEU A 5 19.58 -6.05 -21.19
CA LEU A 5 19.66 -7.04 -20.12
C LEU A 5 19.11 -8.38 -20.64
N GLU A 6 19.79 -9.46 -20.34
CA GLU A 6 19.30 -10.82 -20.61
C GLU A 6 19.56 -11.70 -19.39
N ILE A 7 18.51 -12.26 -18.84
CA ILE A 7 18.56 -13.31 -17.81
C ILE A 7 18.32 -14.62 -18.54
N ASP A 8 19.23 -15.57 -18.40
CA ASP A 8 19.17 -16.86 -19.06
C ASP A 8 19.24 -17.99 -18.03
N ASN A 9 18.17 -18.78 -17.94
CA ASN A 9 18.03 -19.96 -17.07
C ASN A 9 18.45 -19.72 -15.60
N LEU A 10 18.11 -18.53 -15.06
CA LEU A 10 18.52 -18.13 -13.71
C LEU A 10 17.75 -18.90 -12.64
N SER A 11 18.49 -19.51 -11.72
CA SER A 11 17.95 -20.05 -10.48
C SER A 11 18.61 -19.40 -9.27
N VAL A 12 17.82 -19.12 -8.23
CA VAL A 12 18.27 -18.54 -6.97
C VAL A 12 17.77 -19.38 -5.81
N CYS A 13 18.69 -19.83 -4.94
CA CYS A 13 18.37 -20.64 -3.77
C CYS A 13 18.80 -19.92 -2.49
N PHE A 14 17.97 -20.03 -1.44
CA PHE A 14 18.31 -19.60 -0.09
C PHE A 14 18.58 -20.82 0.80
N ASN A 15 19.62 -20.73 1.65
CA ASN A 15 20.01 -21.74 2.62
C ASN A 15 20.11 -23.16 2.01
N GLN A 16 20.56 -23.26 0.75
CA GLN A 16 20.78 -24.48 -0.02
C GLN A 16 19.54 -25.35 -0.32
N ALA A 17 18.36 -25.00 0.19
CA ALA A 17 17.16 -25.84 0.06
C ALA A 17 15.98 -25.15 -0.62
N GLN A 18 15.76 -23.88 -0.38
CA GLN A 18 14.58 -23.17 -0.87
C GLN A 18 14.88 -22.43 -2.19
N ARG A 19 14.33 -22.92 -3.30
CA ARG A 19 14.36 -22.20 -4.57
C ARG A 19 13.37 -21.04 -4.54
N ALA A 20 13.89 -19.82 -4.55
CA ALA A 20 13.07 -18.61 -4.68
C ALA A 20 12.85 -18.20 -6.14
N VAL A 21 13.80 -18.59 -7.03
CA VAL A 21 13.71 -18.42 -8.48
C VAL A 21 14.16 -19.71 -9.12
N ASP A 22 13.42 -20.23 -10.10
CA ASP A 22 13.66 -21.51 -10.74
C ASP A 22 13.65 -21.39 -12.27
N SER A 23 14.86 -21.39 -12.84
CA SER A 23 15.12 -21.50 -14.29
C SER A 23 14.40 -20.44 -15.13
N ILE A 24 14.40 -19.17 -14.69
CA ILE A 24 13.75 -18.09 -15.43
C ILE A 24 14.64 -17.56 -16.56
N SER A 25 14.00 -17.20 -17.68
CA SER A 25 14.66 -16.53 -18.81
C SER A 25 13.81 -15.35 -19.27
N LEU A 26 14.41 -14.16 -19.30
CA LEU A 26 13.76 -12.93 -19.80
C LEU A 26 14.79 -11.99 -20.41
N SER A 27 14.34 -11.09 -21.26
CA SER A 27 15.22 -10.08 -21.87
C SER A 27 14.54 -8.73 -21.91
N LEU A 28 15.34 -7.66 -21.80
CA LEU A 28 14.91 -6.28 -21.84
C LEU A 28 15.72 -5.53 -22.89
N GLN A 29 15.06 -4.77 -23.75
CA GLN A 29 15.68 -3.96 -24.78
C GLN A 29 15.92 -2.53 -24.29
N LYS A 30 16.81 -1.80 -24.95
CA LYS A 30 17.04 -0.38 -24.65
C LYS A 30 15.76 0.43 -24.92
N GLY A 31 15.39 1.32 -23.99
CA GLY A 31 14.19 2.15 -24.09
C GLY A 31 12.87 1.40 -23.86
N GLU A 32 12.89 0.10 -23.53
CA GLU A 32 11.72 -0.73 -23.24
C GLU A 32 11.31 -0.62 -21.77
N THR A 33 10.01 -0.70 -21.49
CA THR A 33 9.50 -1.03 -20.16
C THR A 33 8.98 -2.45 -20.15
N LEU A 34 9.65 -3.33 -19.39
CA LEU A 34 9.21 -4.68 -19.10
C LEU A 34 8.62 -4.73 -17.69
N ALA A 35 7.36 -5.14 -17.57
CA ALA A 35 6.76 -5.39 -16.25
C ALA A 35 7.02 -6.84 -15.80
N LEU A 36 7.42 -7.01 -14.54
CA LEU A 36 7.51 -8.29 -13.86
C LEU A 36 6.43 -8.36 -12.79
N VAL A 37 5.42 -9.21 -12.98
CA VAL A 37 4.21 -9.29 -12.16
C VAL A 37 4.01 -10.65 -11.52
N GLY A 38 3.21 -10.71 -10.44
CA GLY A 38 2.88 -11.95 -9.70
C GLY A 38 2.55 -11.64 -8.24
N GLU A 39 2.06 -12.64 -7.51
CA GLU A 39 1.74 -12.52 -6.08
C GLU A 39 2.98 -12.27 -5.23
N SER A 40 2.79 -11.84 -3.97
CA SER A 40 3.89 -11.71 -2.99
C SER A 40 4.60 -13.05 -2.81
N GLY A 41 5.93 -13.02 -2.76
CA GLY A 41 6.73 -14.25 -2.66
C GLY A 41 6.92 -15.02 -3.97
N SER A 42 6.45 -14.53 -5.13
CA SER A 42 6.67 -15.21 -6.42
C SER A 42 8.09 -15.11 -6.97
N GLY A 43 9.01 -14.37 -6.31
CA GLY A 43 10.42 -14.27 -6.71
C GLY A 43 10.82 -12.99 -7.47
N LYS A 44 9.91 -12.02 -7.67
CA LYS A 44 10.14 -10.78 -8.44
C LYS A 44 11.31 -9.95 -7.89
N SER A 45 11.24 -9.55 -6.62
CA SER A 45 12.29 -8.74 -5.97
C SER A 45 13.61 -9.51 -5.86
N VAL A 46 13.56 -10.84 -5.66
CA VAL A 46 14.76 -11.70 -5.68
C VAL A 46 15.42 -11.65 -7.05
N THR A 47 14.64 -11.73 -8.13
CA THR A 47 15.15 -11.58 -9.51
C THR A 47 15.80 -10.22 -9.73
N ALA A 48 15.15 -9.15 -9.30
CA ALA A 48 15.67 -7.78 -9.42
C ALA A 48 17.00 -7.59 -8.66
N LEU A 49 17.04 -8.01 -7.40
CA LEU A 49 18.24 -7.91 -6.56
C LEU A 49 19.39 -8.77 -7.11
N SER A 50 19.07 -9.88 -7.79
CA SER A 50 20.07 -10.75 -8.44
C SER A 50 20.78 -10.05 -9.59
N VAL A 51 20.09 -9.18 -10.35
CA VAL A 51 20.71 -8.41 -11.45
C VAL A 51 21.91 -7.61 -10.97
N LEU A 52 21.81 -7.04 -9.78
CA LEU A 52 22.86 -6.25 -9.16
C LEU A 52 23.69 -7.02 -8.13
N ARG A 53 23.48 -8.35 -7.98
CA ARG A 53 24.10 -9.17 -6.92
C ARG A 53 24.02 -8.51 -5.54
N LEU A 54 22.83 -8.03 -5.18
CA LEU A 54 22.57 -7.41 -3.87
C LEU A 54 22.08 -8.41 -2.82
N LEU A 55 21.82 -9.66 -3.21
CA LEU A 55 21.48 -10.72 -2.26
C LEU A 55 22.70 -11.07 -1.41
N ASN A 56 22.47 -11.37 -0.12
CA ASN A 56 23.55 -11.74 0.79
C ASN A 56 24.12 -13.10 0.39
N GLU A 57 25.36 -13.13 -0.09
CA GLU A 57 26.06 -14.33 -0.58
C GLU A 57 26.22 -15.45 0.48
N ARG A 58 26.07 -15.13 1.78
CA ARG A 58 26.08 -16.15 2.84
C ARG A 58 24.79 -16.98 2.87
N HIS A 59 23.70 -16.43 2.38
CA HIS A 59 22.37 -17.06 2.43
C HIS A 59 21.81 -17.36 1.05
N ALA A 60 22.27 -16.66 0.01
CA ALA A 60 21.81 -16.83 -1.37
C ALA A 60 22.89 -17.42 -2.28
N SER A 61 22.50 -18.30 -3.17
CA SER A 61 23.37 -18.90 -4.19
C SER A 61 22.67 -18.92 -5.55
N TYR A 62 23.49 -18.93 -6.61
CA TYR A 62 23.07 -18.96 -8.01
C TYR A 62 23.49 -20.30 -8.63
N PRO A 63 22.72 -21.40 -8.43
CA PRO A 63 23.14 -22.73 -8.88
C PRO A 63 23.18 -22.86 -10.41
N THR A 64 22.34 -22.11 -11.13
CA THR A 64 22.32 -22.12 -12.61
C THR A 64 22.04 -20.72 -13.14
N GLY A 65 22.39 -20.48 -14.39
CA GLY A 65 22.03 -19.34 -15.19
C GLY A 65 23.08 -18.26 -15.29
N LYS A 66 22.75 -17.24 -16.08
CA LYS A 66 23.57 -16.06 -16.34
C LYS A 66 22.71 -14.80 -16.31
N ILE A 67 23.34 -13.67 -15.98
CA ILE A 67 22.74 -12.34 -16.09
C ILE A 67 23.66 -11.50 -16.97
N LEU A 68 23.28 -11.36 -18.23
CA LEU A 68 24.06 -10.63 -19.23
C LEU A 68 23.59 -9.18 -19.32
N TYR A 69 24.47 -8.26 -19.01
CA TYR A 69 24.26 -6.82 -19.24
C TYR A 69 25.18 -6.37 -20.38
N CYS A 70 24.61 -5.88 -21.47
CA CYS A 70 25.37 -5.59 -22.71
C CYS A 70 26.28 -6.74 -23.16
N GLY A 71 25.89 -8.00 -22.90
CA GLY A 71 26.66 -9.20 -23.23
C GLY A 71 27.66 -9.64 -22.15
N GLU A 72 27.89 -8.86 -21.09
CA GLU A 72 28.79 -9.19 -19.98
C GLU A 72 28.01 -9.90 -18.85
N ASP A 73 28.49 -11.05 -18.38
CA ASP A 73 27.87 -11.82 -17.31
C ASP A 73 28.16 -11.20 -15.92
N LEU A 74 27.15 -10.55 -15.33
CA LEU A 74 27.27 -9.90 -14.04
C LEU A 74 27.44 -10.88 -12.87
N LEU A 75 27.02 -12.15 -12.99
CA LEU A 75 27.21 -13.15 -11.94
C LEU A 75 28.69 -13.53 -11.78
N GLN A 76 29.45 -13.43 -12.87
CA GLN A 76 30.90 -13.71 -12.89
C GLN A 76 31.77 -12.45 -12.82
N ALA A 77 31.14 -11.25 -12.87
CA ALA A 77 31.86 -9.99 -12.88
C ALA A 77 32.61 -9.76 -11.55
N PRO A 78 33.83 -9.23 -11.58
CA PRO A 78 34.58 -8.88 -10.38
C PRO A 78 33.91 -7.69 -9.65
N GLU A 79 34.07 -7.61 -8.33
CA GLU A 79 33.42 -6.59 -7.49
C GLU A 79 33.72 -5.14 -7.97
N LYS A 80 34.92 -4.90 -8.50
CA LYS A 80 35.30 -3.61 -9.09
C LYS A 80 34.37 -3.22 -10.25
N ARG A 81 33.99 -4.18 -11.10
CA ARG A 81 33.07 -3.96 -12.22
C ARG A 81 31.64 -3.78 -11.73
N LEU A 82 31.20 -4.57 -10.77
CA LEU A 82 29.86 -4.43 -10.16
C LEU A 82 29.65 -3.06 -9.52
N ARG A 83 30.69 -2.49 -8.86
CA ARG A 83 30.63 -1.13 -8.32
C ARG A 83 30.49 -0.05 -9.41
N GLN A 84 30.98 -0.29 -10.61
CA GLN A 84 30.77 0.61 -11.75
C GLN A 84 29.35 0.49 -12.30
N VAL A 85 28.81 -0.73 -12.35
CA VAL A 85 27.44 -1.00 -12.82
C VAL A 85 26.40 -0.45 -11.84
N ARG A 86 26.56 -0.75 -10.54
CA ARG A 86 25.63 -0.36 -9.49
C ARG A 86 25.57 1.16 -9.32
N GLY A 87 24.40 1.74 -9.55
CA GLY A 87 24.12 3.17 -9.36
C GLY A 87 24.60 4.09 -10.48
N ARG A 88 25.40 3.59 -11.44
CA ARG A 88 25.84 4.36 -12.62
C ARG A 88 25.14 3.88 -13.89
N GLU A 89 25.32 2.59 -14.25
CA GLU A 89 24.75 2.01 -15.46
C GLU A 89 23.36 1.39 -15.21
N ILE A 90 23.21 0.75 -14.05
CA ILE A 90 21.95 0.19 -13.56
C ILE A 90 21.65 0.80 -12.19
N SER A 91 20.53 1.46 -12.08
CA SER A 91 20.02 1.99 -10.80
C SER A 91 18.76 1.25 -10.36
N MET A 92 18.48 1.29 -9.05
CA MET A 92 17.31 0.63 -8.47
C MET A 92 16.54 1.57 -7.53
N ILE A 93 15.22 1.56 -7.69
CA ILE A 93 14.26 2.11 -6.75
C ILE A 93 13.74 0.94 -5.91
N PHE A 94 13.93 1.00 -4.59
CA PHE A 94 13.52 -0.04 -3.66
C PHE A 94 12.07 0.16 -3.22
N GLN A 95 11.42 -0.92 -2.81
CA GLN A 95 10.02 -0.97 -2.42
C GLN A 95 9.67 -0.02 -1.26
N GLU A 96 10.57 0.16 -0.28
CA GLU A 96 10.32 0.99 0.89
C GLU A 96 11.22 2.23 0.93
N PRO A 97 10.69 3.45 0.72
CA PRO A 97 11.47 4.69 0.84
C PRO A 97 12.02 4.94 2.25
N MET A 98 11.33 4.39 3.28
CA MET A 98 11.71 4.59 4.69
C MET A 98 13.01 3.88 5.04
N THR A 99 13.28 2.74 4.44
CA THR A 99 14.49 1.92 4.66
C THR A 99 15.61 2.26 3.69
N SER A 100 15.28 2.89 2.55
CA SER A 100 16.23 3.22 1.48
C SER A 100 16.97 4.54 1.71
N LEU A 101 16.37 5.48 2.45
CA LEU A 101 17.00 6.76 2.79
C LEU A 101 17.65 6.67 4.18
N ASN A 102 18.91 7.11 4.28
CA ASN A 102 19.61 7.18 5.56
C ASN A 102 18.99 8.28 6.46
N PRO A 103 18.38 7.94 7.61
CA PRO A 103 17.71 8.91 8.48
C PRO A 103 18.64 9.92 9.11
N LEU A 104 19.94 9.65 9.15
CA LEU A 104 20.98 10.50 9.77
C LEU A 104 21.61 11.50 8.78
N HIS A 105 21.32 11.38 7.48
CA HIS A 105 21.83 12.26 6.45
C HIS A 105 20.70 13.13 5.87
N ASN A 106 21.00 14.40 5.59
CA ASN A 106 20.07 15.26 4.87
C ASN A 106 20.01 14.86 3.39
N ILE A 107 19.03 15.42 2.66
CA ILE A 107 18.75 15.07 1.26
C ILE A 107 19.91 15.44 0.35
N GLU A 108 20.49 16.64 0.53
CA GLU A 108 21.63 17.09 -0.25
C GLU A 108 22.80 16.09 -0.17
N LYS A 109 23.15 15.68 1.05
CA LYS A 109 24.27 14.75 1.27
C LYS A 109 24.07 13.43 0.56
N GLN A 110 22.84 12.86 0.62
CA GLN A 110 22.55 11.55 0.02
C GLN A 110 22.60 11.59 -1.51
N ILE A 111 22.06 12.63 -2.14
CA ILE A 111 22.11 12.80 -3.60
C ILE A 111 23.55 13.13 -4.05
N CYS A 112 24.23 14.04 -3.36
CA CYS A 112 25.60 14.43 -3.71
C CYS A 112 26.61 13.29 -3.54
N GLU A 113 26.42 12.38 -2.58
CA GLU A 113 27.25 11.19 -2.41
C GLU A 113 27.24 10.32 -3.67
N THR A 114 26.07 10.10 -4.27
CA THR A 114 25.92 9.34 -5.52
C THR A 114 26.66 10.03 -6.69
N LEU A 115 26.55 11.36 -6.80
CA LEU A 115 27.25 12.16 -7.82
C LEU A 115 28.78 12.15 -7.62
N GLU A 116 29.22 12.23 -6.38
CA GLU A 116 30.66 12.19 -6.06
C GLU A 116 31.27 10.82 -6.39
N LEU A 117 30.61 9.74 -5.98
CA LEU A 117 31.12 8.38 -6.19
C LEU A 117 31.24 8.00 -7.67
N HIS A 118 30.28 8.42 -8.52
CA HIS A 118 30.21 7.92 -9.90
C HIS A 118 30.59 8.94 -10.97
N LYS A 119 30.39 10.26 -10.71
CA LYS A 119 30.74 11.34 -11.64
C LYS A 119 31.89 12.21 -11.14
N GLY A 120 32.39 11.99 -9.91
CA GLY A 120 33.45 12.82 -9.31
C GLY A 120 33.05 14.25 -9.02
N MET A 121 31.75 14.58 -9.06
CA MET A 121 31.22 15.92 -8.79
C MET A 121 31.30 16.23 -7.30
N ARG A 122 31.78 17.43 -6.94
CA ARG A 122 31.93 17.88 -5.56
C ARG A 122 31.52 19.33 -5.37
N GLY A 123 31.22 19.68 -4.10
CA GLY A 123 30.97 21.07 -3.70
C GLY A 123 29.84 21.74 -4.50
N PRO A 124 30.04 22.98 -5.01
CA PRO A 124 29.00 23.75 -5.70
C PRO A 124 28.40 23.02 -6.90
N GLN A 125 29.23 22.31 -7.68
CA GLN A 125 28.78 21.57 -8.87
C GLN A 125 27.82 20.43 -8.52
N ALA A 126 28.14 19.65 -7.48
CA ALA A 126 27.26 18.57 -7.01
C ALA A 126 25.94 19.14 -6.46
N ARG A 127 26.02 20.27 -5.74
CA ARG A 127 24.84 20.95 -5.19
C ARG A 127 23.91 21.48 -6.28
N GLU A 128 24.46 22.09 -7.31
CA GLU A 128 23.68 22.60 -8.46
C GLU A 128 22.96 21.43 -9.16
N ARG A 129 23.68 20.34 -9.44
CA ARG A 129 23.09 19.14 -10.01
C ARG A 129 22.04 18.51 -9.10
N CYS A 130 22.26 18.49 -7.78
CA CYS A 130 21.26 18.05 -6.81
C CYS A 130 19.96 18.87 -6.91
N LEU A 131 20.05 20.20 -7.03
CA LEU A 131 18.90 21.08 -7.22
C LEU A 131 18.17 20.79 -8.53
N GLU A 132 18.91 20.59 -9.64
CA GLU A 132 18.31 20.20 -10.92
C GLU A 132 17.54 18.89 -10.81
N LEU A 133 18.11 17.87 -10.16
CA LEU A 133 17.47 16.57 -9.95
C LEU A 133 16.20 16.70 -9.10
N LEU A 134 16.23 17.50 -8.03
CA LEU A 134 15.05 17.74 -7.20
C LEU A 134 13.95 18.48 -7.96
N ARG A 135 14.30 19.45 -8.83
CA ARG A 135 13.32 20.10 -9.74
C ARG A 135 12.76 19.11 -10.75
N LEU A 136 13.63 18.27 -11.34
CA LEU A 136 13.25 17.25 -12.32
C LEU A 136 12.20 16.28 -11.77
N VAL A 137 12.32 15.89 -10.50
CA VAL A 137 11.34 15.01 -9.84
C VAL A 137 10.16 15.77 -9.20
N GLY A 138 10.04 17.08 -9.43
CA GLY A 138 8.92 17.89 -8.98
C GLY A 138 8.89 18.16 -7.48
N ILE A 139 10.05 18.28 -6.82
CA ILE A 139 10.12 18.79 -5.44
C ILE A 139 9.97 20.32 -5.48
N GLU A 140 8.95 20.83 -4.81
CA GLU A 140 8.72 22.28 -4.68
C GLU A 140 9.73 22.94 -3.75
N ASN A 141 10.23 24.12 -4.14
CA ASN A 141 11.21 24.90 -3.40
C ASN A 141 12.42 24.06 -2.95
N PRO A 142 13.14 23.42 -3.87
CA PRO A 142 14.19 22.44 -3.56
C PRO A 142 15.32 23.04 -2.73
N GLU A 143 15.59 24.34 -2.86
CA GLU A 143 16.60 25.07 -2.07
C GLU A 143 16.33 24.95 -0.56
N SER A 144 15.09 25.05 -0.17
CA SER A 144 14.66 24.93 1.24
C SER A 144 14.67 23.48 1.74
N ARG A 145 14.70 22.51 0.82
CA ARG A 145 14.62 21.07 1.14
C ARG A 145 15.98 20.38 1.17
N LEU A 146 17.05 20.99 0.66
CA LEU A 146 18.39 20.38 0.67
C LEU A 146 18.83 19.96 2.07
N GLY A 147 18.63 20.83 3.07
CA GLY A 147 18.98 20.56 4.48
C GLY A 147 17.98 19.67 5.22
N ALA A 148 16.84 19.28 4.60
CA ALA A 148 15.84 18.47 5.25
C ALA A 148 16.31 17.01 5.43
N TYR A 149 15.86 16.39 6.51
CA TYR A 149 16.07 14.97 6.78
C TYR A 149 14.87 14.13 6.31
N PRO A 150 15.03 12.82 6.04
CA PRO A 150 13.94 11.97 5.58
C PRO A 150 12.66 12.04 6.41
N HIS A 151 12.77 12.11 7.74
CA HIS A 151 11.63 12.21 8.65
C HIS A 151 10.81 13.51 8.53
N GLN A 152 11.36 14.53 7.87
CA GLN A 152 10.70 15.83 7.63
C GLN A 152 9.94 15.88 6.30
N LEU A 153 10.00 14.81 5.51
CA LEU A 153 9.38 14.69 4.19
C LEU A 153 8.14 13.80 4.25
N SER A 154 7.14 14.11 3.42
CA SER A 154 6.01 13.21 3.17
C SER A 154 6.45 11.93 2.44
N GLY A 155 5.60 10.89 2.44
CA GLY A 155 5.88 9.64 1.71
C GLY A 155 6.20 9.88 0.23
N GLY A 156 5.37 10.67 -0.46
CA GLY A 156 5.58 11.03 -1.86
C GLY A 156 6.86 11.85 -2.10
N GLN A 157 7.22 12.76 -1.18
CA GLN A 157 8.48 13.51 -1.28
C GLN A 157 9.71 12.60 -1.09
N LYS A 158 9.66 11.64 -0.15
CA LYS A 158 10.72 10.63 0.01
C LYS A 158 10.90 9.79 -1.24
N GLN A 159 9.78 9.37 -1.84
CA GLN A 159 9.81 8.61 -3.11
C GLN A 159 10.45 9.43 -4.23
N ARG A 160 10.07 10.70 -4.40
CA ARG A 160 10.68 11.59 -5.40
C ARG A 160 12.17 11.80 -5.16
N VAL A 161 12.61 11.92 -3.91
CA VAL A 161 14.05 12.00 -3.56
C VAL A 161 14.77 10.70 -3.93
N MET A 162 14.18 9.53 -3.65
CA MET A 162 14.76 8.24 -4.02
C MET A 162 14.87 8.09 -5.55
N ILE A 163 13.87 8.55 -6.30
CA ILE A 163 13.92 8.63 -7.77
C ILE A 163 15.05 9.57 -8.22
N ALA A 164 15.19 10.76 -7.60
CA ALA A 164 16.28 11.69 -7.91
C ALA A 164 17.66 11.06 -7.69
N MET A 165 17.83 10.31 -6.61
CA MET A 165 19.07 9.55 -6.34
C MET A 165 19.32 8.48 -7.40
N ALA A 166 18.30 7.70 -7.77
CA ALA A 166 18.41 6.66 -8.78
C ALA A 166 18.78 7.21 -10.17
N LEU A 167 18.32 8.42 -10.49
CA LEU A 167 18.56 9.09 -11.78
C LEU A 167 19.79 10.00 -11.80
N ALA A 168 20.49 10.17 -10.66
CA ALA A 168 21.62 11.10 -10.54
C ALA A 168 22.71 10.88 -11.60
N ASN A 169 22.92 9.61 -11.98
CA ASN A 169 23.94 9.21 -12.95
C ASN A 169 23.40 8.93 -14.35
N GLU A 170 22.10 9.15 -14.62
CA GLU A 170 21.46 8.89 -15.92
C GLU A 170 21.67 7.45 -16.38
N PRO A 171 21.12 6.46 -15.65
CA PRO A 171 21.38 5.04 -15.91
C PRO A 171 20.78 4.57 -17.24
N ASP A 172 21.40 3.55 -17.85
CA ASP A 172 20.83 2.88 -19.02
C ASP A 172 19.62 1.99 -18.65
N LEU A 173 19.63 1.44 -17.42
CA LEU A 173 18.57 0.60 -16.88
C LEU A 173 18.13 1.08 -15.49
N LEU A 174 16.84 1.28 -15.33
CA LEU A 174 16.20 1.51 -14.03
C LEU A 174 15.39 0.27 -13.61
N ILE A 175 15.74 -0.33 -12.49
CA ILE A 175 14.93 -1.36 -11.84
C ILE A 175 14.03 -0.65 -10.83
N ALA A 176 12.71 -0.70 -11.02
CA ALA A 176 11.72 -0.08 -10.16
C ALA A 176 10.93 -1.17 -9.43
N ASP A 177 11.32 -1.46 -8.19
CA ASP A 177 10.67 -2.49 -7.37
C ASP A 177 9.54 -1.85 -6.55
N GLU A 178 8.31 -2.02 -7.00
CA GLU A 178 7.09 -1.45 -6.43
C GLU A 178 7.20 0.06 -6.15
N PRO A 179 7.55 0.89 -7.16
CA PRO A 179 7.94 2.29 -6.95
C PRO A 179 6.82 3.18 -6.41
N THR A 180 5.60 2.69 -6.31
CA THR A 180 4.41 3.45 -5.90
C THR A 180 3.67 2.84 -4.71
N THR A 181 4.18 1.78 -4.11
CA THR A 181 3.61 1.15 -2.92
C THR A 181 3.59 2.16 -1.76
N ALA A 182 2.50 2.20 -1.01
CA ALA A 182 2.24 3.15 0.08
C ALA A 182 2.09 4.63 -0.32
N LEU A 183 1.89 4.93 -1.62
CA LEU A 183 1.51 6.25 -2.10
C LEU A 183 0.01 6.32 -2.34
N ASP A 184 -0.57 7.50 -2.14
CA ASP A 184 -1.93 7.76 -2.60
C ASP A 184 -2.01 7.81 -4.13
N VAL A 185 -3.20 7.58 -4.67
CA VAL A 185 -3.43 7.40 -6.11
C VAL A 185 -2.97 8.58 -6.96
N THR A 186 -3.12 9.80 -6.43
CA THR A 186 -2.70 11.03 -7.13
C THR A 186 -1.19 11.11 -7.25
N VAL A 187 -0.46 10.86 -6.15
CA VAL A 187 1.01 10.83 -6.14
C VAL A 187 1.54 9.65 -6.95
N GLN A 188 0.90 8.49 -6.88
CA GLN A 188 1.23 7.31 -7.68
C GLN A 188 1.22 7.63 -9.18
N LYS A 189 0.13 8.25 -9.67
CA LYS A 189 0.01 8.70 -11.06
C LYS A 189 1.16 9.63 -11.45
N GLN A 190 1.41 10.67 -10.65
CA GLN A 190 2.47 11.64 -10.90
C GLN A 190 3.86 11.00 -10.97
N VAL A 191 4.15 10.03 -10.09
CA VAL A 191 5.43 9.31 -10.10
C VAL A 191 5.60 8.45 -11.36
N LEU A 192 4.56 7.75 -11.79
CA LEU A 192 4.62 6.90 -12.99
C LEU A 192 4.73 7.72 -14.27
N GLU A 193 3.99 8.82 -14.39
CA GLU A 193 4.11 9.77 -15.50
C GLU A 193 5.52 10.38 -15.55
N LEU A 194 6.07 10.76 -14.40
CA LEU A 194 7.46 11.22 -14.30
C LEU A 194 8.46 10.18 -14.80
N LEU A 195 8.32 8.91 -14.37
CA LEU A 195 9.21 7.83 -14.82
C LEU A 195 9.11 7.60 -16.34
N GLN A 196 7.92 7.68 -16.91
CA GLN A 196 7.68 7.57 -18.35
C GLN A 196 8.32 8.72 -19.14
N ASP A 197 8.15 9.96 -18.68
CA ASP A 197 8.75 11.14 -19.28
C ASP A 197 10.28 11.06 -19.26
N LEU A 198 10.85 10.61 -18.14
CA LEU A 198 12.29 10.45 -17.97
C LEU A 198 12.84 9.30 -18.82
N GLN A 199 12.09 8.20 -18.95
CA GLN A 199 12.43 7.12 -19.86
C GLN A 199 12.57 7.61 -21.31
N GLN A 200 11.59 8.38 -21.77
CA GLN A 200 11.61 8.93 -23.13
C GLN A 200 12.76 9.92 -23.33
N LYS A 201 13.01 10.81 -22.36
CA LYS A 201 14.07 11.83 -22.44
C LYS A 201 15.47 11.24 -22.40
N LEU A 202 15.71 10.23 -21.56
CA LEU A 202 17.02 9.63 -21.33
C LEU A 202 17.27 8.39 -22.20
N GLY A 203 16.23 7.83 -22.83
CA GLY A 203 16.30 6.59 -23.60
C GLY A 203 16.64 5.36 -22.74
N MET A 204 16.40 5.43 -21.41
CA MET A 204 16.67 4.32 -20.49
C MET A 204 15.63 3.22 -20.61
N ALA A 205 16.01 1.99 -20.26
CA ALA A 205 15.09 0.88 -20.09
C ALA A 205 14.55 0.84 -18.66
N ILE A 206 13.34 0.30 -18.46
CA ILE A 206 12.73 0.13 -17.13
C ILE A 206 12.33 -1.33 -16.93
N LEU A 207 12.85 -1.96 -15.86
CA LEU A 207 12.29 -3.19 -15.31
C LEU A 207 11.35 -2.81 -14.16
N LEU A 208 10.04 -2.82 -14.46
CA LEU A 208 8.99 -2.43 -13.51
C LEU A 208 8.46 -3.64 -12.78
N ILE A 209 8.65 -3.71 -11.47
CA ILE A 209 8.06 -4.74 -10.62
C ILE A 209 6.85 -4.15 -9.94
N THR A 210 5.70 -4.79 -10.11
CA THR A 210 4.45 -4.39 -9.46
C THR A 210 3.47 -5.55 -9.40
N HIS A 211 2.56 -5.49 -8.45
CA HIS A 211 1.38 -6.36 -8.37
C HIS A 211 0.13 -5.70 -8.96
N ASP A 212 0.21 -4.43 -9.38
CA ASP A 212 -0.91 -3.68 -9.94
C ASP A 212 -0.93 -3.77 -11.47
N LEU A 213 -1.85 -4.60 -11.99
CA LEU A 213 -2.02 -4.82 -13.42
C LEU A 213 -2.55 -3.60 -14.16
N THR A 214 -3.19 -2.65 -13.47
CA THR A 214 -3.66 -1.41 -14.09
C THR A 214 -2.47 -0.52 -14.48
N ILE A 215 -1.45 -0.47 -13.63
CA ILE A 215 -0.16 0.19 -13.92
C ILE A 215 0.52 -0.48 -15.12
N VAL A 216 0.60 -1.81 -15.10
CA VAL A 216 1.24 -2.61 -16.15
C VAL A 216 0.61 -2.33 -17.51
N ARG A 217 -0.71 -2.36 -17.59
CA ARG A 217 -1.47 -2.13 -18.83
C ARG A 217 -1.14 -0.80 -19.49
N ARG A 218 -0.81 0.22 -18.69
CA ARG A 218 -0.54 1.57 -19.19
C ARG A 218 0.92 1.84 -19.50
N TYR A 219 1.83 1.37 -18.63
CA TYR A 219 3.23 1.81 -18.67
C TYR A 219 4.19 0.74 -19.22
N ALA A 220 3.79 -0.53 -19.30
CA ALA A 220 4.65 -1.58 -19.79
C ALA A 220 4.37 -1.94 -21.25
N SER A 221 5.42 -2.14 -22.03
CA SER A 221 5.33 -2.66 -23.40
C SER A 221 5.13 -4.17 -23.43
N ARG A 222 5.84 -4.87 -22.52
CA ARG A 222 5.79 -6.33 -22.34
C ARG A 222 5.62 -6.68 -20.87
N VAL A 223 5.04 -7.85 -20.64
CA VAL A 223 4.78 -8.37 -19.30
C VAL A 223 5.37 -9.78 -19.18
N ALA A 224 6.00 -10.01 -18.04
CA ALA A 224 6.47 -11.30 -17.60
C ALA A 224 5.77 -11.68 -16.28
N VAL A 225 5.04 -12.78 -16.26
CA VAL A 225 4.24 -13.24 -15.12
C VAL A 225 4.99 -14.30 -14.36
N MET A 226 5.20 -14.11 -13.06
CA MET A 226 5.87 -15.05 -12.17
C MET A 226 4.91 -15.70 -11.18
N GLU A 227 5.01 -17.01 -11.03
CA GLU A 227 4.33 -17.83 -10.04
C GLU A 227 5.30 -18.82 -9.41
N HIS A 228 5.36 -18.84 -8.06
CA HIS A 228 6.22 -19.78 -7.31
C HIS A 228 7.67 -19.90 -7.83
N GLY A 229 8.31 -18.78 -8.12
CA GLY A 229 9.69 -18.70 -8.60
C GLY A 229 9.88 -18.98 -10.09
N LYS A 230 8.82 -19.26 -10.84
CA LYS A 230 8.89 -19.59 -12.27
C LYS A 230 8.24 -18.50 -13.11
N LEU A 231 8.77 -18.32 -14.31
CA LEU A 231 8.13 -17.51 -15.34
C LEU A 231 7.06 -18.37 -16.04
N VAL A 232 5.78 -18.02 -15.86
CA VAL A 232 4.67 -18.84 -16.38
C VAL A 232 4.11 -18.32 -17.71
N GLU A 233 4.23 -17.00 -17.95
CA GLU A 233 3.79 -16.39 -19.19
C GLU A 233 4.58 -15.11 -19.47
N GLN A 234 4.89 -14.85 -20.75
CA GLN A 234 5.51 -13.62 -21.20
C GLN A 234 4.95 -13.23 -22.56
N ALA A 235 4.45 -11.99 -22.69
CA ALA A 235 3.88 -11.49 -23.94
C ALA A 235 3.94 -9.95 -24.01
N GLU A 236 3.60 -9.38 -25.16
CA GLU A 236 3.22 -7.97 -25.26
C GLU A 236 2.02 -7.68 -24.39
N THR A 237 2.01 -6.51 -23.75
CA THR A 237 0.97 -6.13 -22.80
C THR A 237 -0.43 -6.24 -23.41
N SER A 238 -0.64 -5.74 -24.62
CA SER A 238 -1.91 -5.81 -25.35
C SER A 238 -2.40 -7.25 -25.53
N VAL A 239 -1.49 -8.17 -25.88
CA VAL A 239 -1.80 -9.59 -26.12
C VAL A 239 -2.16 -10.30 -24.82
N LEU A 240 -1.36 -10.10 -23.77
CA LEU A 240 -1.57 -10.74 -22.46
C LEU A 240 -2.92 -10.34 -21.84
N PHE A 241 -3.31 -9.06 -21.94
CA PHE A 241 -4.59 -8.59 -21.42
C PHE A 241 -5.80 -9.00 -22.27
N ALA A 242 -5.62 -9.18 -23.60
CA ALA A 242 -6.70 -9.60 -24.48
C ALA A 242 -6.93 -11.13 -24.46
N SER A 243 -5.86 -11.91 -24.36
CA SER A 243 -5.93 -13.38 -24.48
C SER A 243 -4.84 -14.05 -23.61
N PRO A 244 -4.98 -14.05 -22.27
CA PRO A 244 -4.05 -14.72 -21.37
C PRO A 244 -4.07 -16.23 -21.59
N SER A 245 -2.90 -16.83 -21.79
CA SER A 245 -2.74 -18.26 -22.10
C SER A 245 -2.66 -19.12 -20.83
N HIS A 246 -1.94 -18.64 -19.79
CA HIS A 246 -1.74 -19.41 -18.57
C HIS A 246 -2.93 -19.27 -17.58
N PRO A 247 -3.36 -20.36 -16.89
CA PRO A 247 -4.45 -20.32 -15.93
C PRO A 247 -4.23 -19.32 -14.80
N TYR A 248 -2.99 -19.21 -14.31
CA TYR A 248 -2.61 -18.26 -13.27
C TYR A 248 -2.76 -16.80 -13.73
N THR A 249 -2.35 -16.49 -14.97
CA THR A 249 -2.53 -15.15 -15.55
C THR A 249 -4.02 -14.78 -15.63
N ARG A 250 -4.86 -15.73 -16.05
CA ARG A 250 -6.33 -15.54 -16.06
C ARG A 250 -6.88 -15.27 -14.67
N LYS A 251 -6.44 -16.05 -13.66
CA LYS A 251 -6.81 -15.84 -12.25
C LYS A 251 -6.38 -14.45 -11.77
N LEU A 252 -5.15 -14.04 -12.07
CA LEU A 252 -4.60 -12.75 -11.67
C LEU A 252 -5.38 -11.57 -12.30
N LEU A 253 -5.71 -11.67 -13.58
CA LEU A 253 -6.52 -10.67 -14.31
C LEU A 253 -7.98 -10.63 -13.83
N SER A 254 -8.55 -11.75 -13.37
CA SER A 254 -9.90 -11.82 -12.83
C SER A 254 -10.00 -11.44 -11.35
N ALA A 255 -8.88 -11.09 -10.72
CA ALA A 255 -8.84 -10.73 -9.30
C ALA A 255 -9.29 -9.28 -9.02
N GLU A 256 -10.26 -8.77 -9.79
CA GLU A 256 -10.87 -7.47 -9.54
C GLU A 256 -11.92 -7.55 -8.42
N PRO A 257 -12.00 -6.52 -7.55
CA PRO A 257 -13.07 -6.42 -6.57
C PRO A 257 -14.45 -6.31 -7.26
N PRO A 258 -15.54 -6.71 -6.58
CA PRO A 258 -16.89 -6.48 -7.08
C PRO A 258 -17.19 -5.00 -7.33
N ASP A 259 -18.07 -4.68 -8.29
CA ASP A 259 -18.37 -3.30 -8.68
C ASP A 259 -19.29 -2.53 -7.72
N ALA A 260 -19.95 -3.22 -6.79
CA ALA A 260 -20.91 -2.61 -5.88
C ALA A 260 -20.97 -3.35 -4.53
N PRO A 261 -21.37 -2.67 -3.44
CA PRO A 261 -21.60 -3.30 -2.15
C PRO A 261 -22.82 -4.23 -2.17
N LEU A 262 -22.97 -5.03 -1.12
CA LEU A 262 -24.20 -5.82 -0.90
C LEU A 262 -25.37 -4.87 -0.62
N ALA A 263 -26.55 -5.18 -1.16
CA ALA A 263 -27.75 -4.40 -0.86
C ALA A 263 -28.13 -4.52 0.63
N VAL A 264 -28.28 -3.40 1.30
CA VAL A 264 -28.71 -3.32 2.71
C VAL A 264 -29.95 -2.45 2.81
N ALA A 265 -30.93 -2.89 3.61
CA ALA A 265 -32.12 -2.12 3.88
C ALA A 265 -31.74 -0.82 4.65
N LYS A 266 -32.36 0.31 4.25
CA LYS A 266 -32.19 1.56 5.00
C LYS A 266 -32.83 1.43 6.38
N SER A 267 -32.13 1.93 7.39
CA SER A 267 -32.63 2.01 8.77
C SER A 267 -33.25 3.39 9.01
N ASP A 268 -34.31 3.44 9.82
CA ASP A 268 -34.96 4.71 10.22
C ASP A 268 -34.08 5.55 11.16
N LYS A 269 -33.09 4.92 11.79
CA LYS A 269 -32.17 5.59 12.74
C LYS A 269 -30.73 5.20 12.43
N PRO A 270 -29.81 6.18 12.37
CA PRO A 270 -28.39 5.88 12.17
C PRO A 270 -27.81 5.12 13.38
N LEU A 271 -26.91 4.19 13.10
CA LEU A 271 -26.10 3.55 14.14
C LEU A 271 -25.09 4.53 14.72
N LEU A 272 -24.41 5.28 13.86
CA LEU A 272 -23.42 6.29 14.23
C LEU A 272 -23.83 7.66 13.67
N ASP A 273 -23.83 8.67 14.56
CA ASP A 273 -24.07 10.07 14.19
C ASP A 273 -22.92 10.93 14.73
N VAL A 274 -22.17 11.53 13.84
CA VAL A 274 -21.00 12.37 14.12
C VAL A 274 -21.32 13.80 13.69
N ASN A 275 -21.20 14.74 14.62
CA ASN A 275 -21.50 16.15 14.34
C ASN A 275 -20.34 17.05 14.78
N LYS A 276 -19.82 17.82 13.82
CA LYS A 276 -18.73 18.80 13.99
C LYS A 276 -17.52 18.23 14.73
N LEU A 277 -17.10 17.01 14.37
CA LEU A 277 -15.88 16.39 14.90
C LEU A 277 -14.66 17.25 14.54
N ASP A 278 -13.90 17.63 15.57
CA ASP A 278 -12.71 18.47 15.43
C ASP A 278 -11.54 17.83 16.19
N VAL A 279 -10.37 17.71 15.53
CA VAL A 279 -9.17 17.12 16.13
C VAL A 279 -7.96 18.00 15.86
N ARG A 280 -7.23 18.35 16.94
CA ARG A 280 -6.05 19.22 16.90
C ARG A 280 -4.88 18.58 17.63
N PHE A 281 -3.72 18.54 16.99
CA PHE A 281 -2.47 18.08 17.58
C PHE A 281 -1.57 19.26 17.94
N PRO A 282 -0.96 19.30 19.14
CA PRO A 282 0.00 20.34 19.50
C PRO A 282 1.30 20.16 18.71
N THR A 283 1.72 21.19 17.96
CA THR A 283 2.93 21.18 17.13
C THR A 283 4.11 21.90 17.79
N ARG A 284 3.85 22.97 18.54
CA ARG A 284 4.89 23.72 19.27
C ARG A 284 4.50 23.94 20.71
N LYS A 285 5.38 23.53 21.63
CA LYS A 285 5.30 23.85 23.06
C LYS A 285 6.21 25.03 23.35
N GLY A 286 5.69 26.05 24.04
CA GLY A 286 6.48 27.19 24.52
C GLY A 286 7.29 26.86 25.79
N LEU A 287 8.06 27.84 26.28
CA LEU A 287 9.01 27.70 27.39
C LEU A 287 8.40 27.17 28.71
N PHE A 288 7.08 27.31 28.90
CA PHE A 288 6.34 26.85 30.09
C PHE A 288 5.33 25.73 29.75
N GLY A 289 5.58 24.93 28.71
CA GLY A 289 4.69 23.83 28.32
C GLY A 289 3.36 24.26 27.66
N LYS A 290 3.09 25.57 27.55
CA LYS A 290 1.92 26.07 26.82
C LYS A 290 2.06 25.80 25.32
N VAL A 291 1.03 25.16 24.74
CA VAL A 291 0.99 24.89 23.30
C VAL A 291 0.81 26.21 22.56
N LYS A 292 1.75 26.54 21.66
CA LYS A 292 1.72 27.77 20.85
C LYS A 292 1.04 27.57 19.49
N GLU A 293 1.17 26.39 18.91
CA GLU A 293 0.62 26.08 17.60
C GLU A 293 -0.03 24.69 17.60
N HIS A 294 -1.13 24.54 16.86
CA HIS A 294 -1.81 23.27 16.67
C HIS A 294 -1.90 22.93 15.20
N PHE A 295 -1.62 21.70 14.86
CA PHE A 295 -1.99 21.14 13.56
C PHE A 295 -3.45 20.68 13.61
N HIS A 296 -4.30 21.22 12.75
CA HIS A 296 -5.72 20.94 12.68
C HIS A 296 -5.97 19.78 11.73
N ALA A 297 -6.01 18.57 12.26
CA ALA A 297 -6.06 17.33 11.50
C ALA A 297 -7.47 16.98 10.98
N VAL A 298 -8.52 17.32 11.76
CA VAL A 298 -9.93 17.14 11.39
C VAL A 298 -10.70 18.40 11.75
N LYS A 299 -11.46 18.97 10.79
CA LYS A 299 -12.07 20.29 10.88
C LYS A 299 -13.59 20.18 10.70
N GLN A 300 -14.33 20.14 11.82
CA GLN A 300 -15.78 20.14 11.87
C GLN A 300 -16.48 19.13 10.93
N VAL A 301 -15.96 17.91 10.91
CA VAL A 301 -16.45 16.80 10.08
C VAL A 301 -17.79 16.29 10.65
N SER A 302 -18.80 16.14 9.79
CA SER A 302 -20.13 15.61 10.17
C SER A 302 -20.57 14.55 9.17
N PHE A 303 -21.04 13.39 9.66
CA PHE A 303 -21.56 12.30 8.85
C PHE A 303 -22.41 11.34 9.69
N THR A 304 -23.20 10.53 9.03
CA THR A 304 -23.99 9.47 9.65
C THR A 304 -23.68 8.12 9.02
N LEU A 305 -23.91 7.04 9.75
CA LEU A 305 -23.79 5.67 9.24
C LEU A 305 -24.97 4.83 9.73
N ASP A 306 -25.72 4.26 8.80
CA ASP A 306 -26.83 3.36 9.12
C ASP A 306 -26.33 1.96 9.49
N ARG A 307 -27.15 1.22 10.24
CA ARG A 307 -26.85 -0.14 10.67
C ARG A 307 -26.73 -1.07 9.45
N GLY A 308 -25.70 -1.91 9.44
CA GLY A 308 -25.40 -2.83 8.35
C GLY A 308 -24.75 -2.20 7.12
N GLN A 309 -24.60 -0.86 7.07
CA GLN A 309 -23.95 -0.16 5.96
C GLN A 309 -22.44 0.00 6.16
N THR A 310 -21.78 0.34 5.07
CA THR A 310 -20.36 0.72 5.04
C THR A 310 -20.22 2.18 4.61
N LEU A 311 -19.51 2.98 5.40
CA LEU A 311 -19.02 4.30 5.03
C LEU A 311 -17.56 4.17 4.55
N GLY A 312 -17.32 4.45 3.27
CA GLY A 312 -15.97 4.61 2.72
C GLY A 312 -15.42 5.99 3.06
N ILE A 313 -14.20 6.07 3.59
CA ILE A 313 -13.49 7.33 3.80
C ILE A 313 -12.25 7.34 2.92
N VAL A 314 -12.19 8.27 1.98
CA VAL A 314 -11.11 8.38 0.97
C VAL A 314 -10.47 9.77 0.98
N GLY A 315 -9.28 9.90 0.41
CA GLY A 315 -8.52 11.14 0.29
C GLY A 315 -7.03 10.88 0.34
N GLU A 316 -6.22 11.91 0.11
CA GLU A 316 -4.76 11.84 0.13
C GLU A 316 -4.19 11.40 1.48
N SER A 317 -2.93 10.96 1.47
CA SER A 317 -2.19 10.66 2.70
C SER A 317 -2.10 11.92 3.59
N GLY A 318 -2.37 11.76 4.89
CA GLY A 318 -2.39 12.91 5.82
C GLY A 318 -3.66 13.77 5.77
N SER A 319 -4.70 13.40 5.01
CA SER A 319 -5.97 14.16 4.98
C SER A 319 -6.81 14.05 6.26
N GLY A 320 -6.46 13.15 7.20
CA GLY A 320 -7.15 13.00 8.49
C GLY A 320 -8.02 11.74 8.63
N LYS A 321 -8.01 10.81 7.67
CA LYS A 321 -8.82 9.58 7.64
C LYS A 321 -8.64 8.72 8.89
N THR A 322 -7.43 8.25 9.15
CA THR A 322 -7.05 7.48 10.35
C THR A 322 -7.37 8.24 11.65
N THR A 323 -7.18 9.57 11.64
CA THR A 323 -7.48 10.43 12.78
C THR A 323 -8.97 10.41 13.14
N ILE A 324 -9.88 10.38 12.15
CA ILE A 324 -11.32 10.21 12.39
C ILE A 324 -11.56 8.86 13.10
N GLY A 325 -11.01 7.75 12.59
CA GLY A 325 -11.14 6.43 13.21
C GLY A 325 -10.66 6.41 14.67
N HIS A 326 -9.50 7.00 14.95
CA HIS A 326 -8.96 7.10 16.30
C HIS A 326 -9.81 7.99 17.22
N ALA A 327 -10.38 9.07 16.70
CA ALA A 327 -11.25 9.95 17.48
C ALA A 327 -12.56 9.24 17.90
N LEU A 328 -13.16 8.43 17.02
CA LEU A 328 -14.36 7.65 17.31
C LEU A 328 -14.15 6.66 18.46
N LEU A 329 -12.93 6.12 18.62
CA LEU A 329 -12.53 5.20 19.70
C LEU A 329 -11.94 5.91 20.93
N LYS A 330 -11.93 7.26 20.93
CA LYS A 330 -11.27 8.07 21.97
C LYS A 330 -9.79 7.70 22.20
N LEU A 331 -9.12 7.25 21.16
CA LEU A 331 -7.66 7.06 21.13
C LEU A 331 -6.94 8.40 20.92
N THR A 332 -7.65 9.39 20.35
CA THR A 332 -7.18 10.76 20.15
C THR A 332 -8.21 11.73 20.73
N ALA A 333 -7.74 12.79 21.40
CA ALA A 333 -8.60 13.82 21.93
C ALA A 333 -9.33 14.56 20.79
N SER A 334 -10.64 14.73 20.92
CA SER A 334 -11.50 15.38 19.93
C SER A 334 -12.56 16.22 20.62
N THR A 335 -13.15 17.14 19.86
CA THR A 335 -14.35 17.89 20.23
C THR A 335 -15.45 17.66 19.19
N GLY A 336 -16.67 18.03 19.48
CA GLY A 336 -17.85 17.72 18.68
C GLY A 336 -18.71 16.66 19.36
N SER A 337 -19.77 16.18 18.70
CA SER A 337 -20.67 15.14 19.19
C SER A 337 -20.45 13.84 18.43
N ILE A 338 -20.37 12.74 19.17
CA ILE A 338 -20.30 11.37 18.63
C ILE A 338 -21.40 10.57 19.33
N LYS A 339 -22.40 10.14 18.59
CA LYS A 339 -23.48 9.30 19.11
C LYS A 339 -23.44 7.93 18.49
N LEU A 340 -23.46 6.89 19.31
CA LEU A 340 -23.64 5.50 18.88
C LEU A 340 -24.99 5.01 19.36
N ASP A 341 -25.83 4.56 18.44
CA ASP A 341 -27.20 4.10 18.73
C ASP A 341 -28.02 5.13 19.53
N GLY A 342 -27.86 6.42 19.16
CA GLY A 342 -28.49 7.57 19.80
C GLY A 342 -27.85 8.03 21.11
N GLN A 343 -26.88 7.30 21.67
CA GLN A 343 -26.22 7.66 22.94
C GLN A 343 -24.96 8.49 22.71
N GLU A 344 -24.87 9.65 23.39
CA GLU A 344 -23.73 10.56 23.30
C GLU A 344 -22.49 10.00 24.00
N LEU A 345 -21.37 9.90 23.27
CA LEU A 345 -20.12 9.34 23.74
C LEU A 345 -19.01 10.37 23.97
N SER A 346 -19.13 11.59 23.42
CA SER A 346 -18.07 12.60 23.44
C SER A 346 -17.66 13.01 24.85
N GLY A 347 -18.62 13.17 25.75
CA GLY A 347 -18.40 13.60 27.14
C GLY A 347 -17.89 12.51 28.09
N LEU A 348 -17.87 11.23 27.66
CA LEU A 348 -17.44 10.13 28.52
C LEU A 348 -15.93 10.20 28.80
N ASP A 349 -15.49 9.86 30.00
CA ASP A 349 -14.08 9.60 30.29
C ASP A 349 -13.65 8.22 29.78
N GLN A 350 -12.38 7.87 29.94
CA GLN A 350 -11.83 6.59 29.45
C GLN A 350 -12.48 5.38 30.13
N SER A 351 -12.87 5.51 31.40
CA SER A 351 -13.50 4.46 32.19
C SER A 351 -14.94 4.23 31.72
N ALA A 352 -15.73 5.28 31.60
CA ALA A 352 -17.11 5.23 31.11
C ALA A 352 -17.20 4.81 29.62
N PHE A 353 -16.13 5.09 28.83
CA PHE A 353 -16.07 4.69 27.43
C PHE A 353 -15.67 3.21 27.24
N ARG A 354 -15.05 2.56 28.23
CA ARG A 354 -14.56 1.17 28.12
C ARG A 354 -15.61 0.17 27.63
N PRO A 355 -16.87 0.15 28.12
CA PRO A 355 -17.89 -0.77 27.61
C PRO A 355 -18.22 -0.57 26.13
N TRP A 356 -18.10 0.67 25.61
CA TRP A 356 -18.37 0.99 24.22
C TRP A 356 -17.31 0.45 23.27
N ARG A 357 -16.07 0.24 23.73
CA ARG A 357 -15.02 -0.41 22.94
C ARG A 357 -15.36 -1.84 22.54
N ARG A 358 -16.23 -2.55 23.31
CA ARG A 358 -16.75 -3.84 22.88
C ARG A 358 -17.62 -3.70 21.63
N ARG A 359 -18.43 -2.62 21.54
CA ARG A 359 -19.37 -2.37 20.44
C ARG A 359 -18.71 -1.78 19.20
N VAL A 360 -17.58 -1.08 19.36
CA VAL A 360 -16.81 -0.45 18.27
C VAL A 360 -15.40 -0.99 18.31
N GLN A 361 -14.99 -1.68 17.27
CA GLN A 361 -13.66 -2.28 17.14
C GLN A 361 -12.87 -1.63 16.00
N ILE A 362 -11.54 -1.80 16.00
CA ILE A 362 -10.66 -1.32 14.94
C ILE A 362 -9.71 -2.41 14.48
N VAL A 363 -9.52 -2.48 13.17
CA VAL A 363 -8.44 -3.21 12.52
C VAL A 363 -7.47 -2.17 11.98
N PHE A 364 -6.23 -2.17 12.50
CA PHE A 364 -5.21 -1.20 12.16
C PHE A 364 -4.53 -1.50 10.82
N GLN A 365 -3.93 -0.47 10.22
CA GLN A 365 -3.26 -0.49 8.93
C GLN A 365 -2.11 -1.52 8.87
N ASP A 366 -1.33 -1.66 9.93
CA ASP A 366 -0.21 -2.59 9.99
C ASP A 366 -0.58 -3.87 10.75
N PRO A 367 -0.85 -4.99 10.05
CA PRO A 367 -1.14 -6.26 10.69
C PRO A 367 0.08 -6.86 11.41
N PHE A 368 1.30 -6.48 11.03
CA PHE A 368 2.54 -6.94 11.68
C PHE A 368 2.72 -6.27 13.03
N GLY A 369 2.60 -4.94 13.09
CA GLY A 369 2.75 -4.18 14.33
C GLY A 369 1.56 -4.30 15.29
N SER A 370 0.37 -4.68 14.78
CA SER A 370 -0.85 -4.79 15.59
C SER A 370 -1.01 -6.13 16.32
N LEU A 371 -0.27 -7.16 15.93
CA LEU A 371 -0.29 -8.49 16.56
C LEU A 371 1.00 -8.70 17.37
N SER A 372 0.87 -9.00 18.66
CA SER A 372 2.02 -9.28 19.52
C SER A 372 2.79 -10.51 19.01
N PRO A 373 4.09 -10.42 18.64
CA PRO A 373 4.84 -11.57 18.14
C PRO A 373 5.15 -12.62 19.21
N ARG A 374 4.89 -12.29 20.49
CA ARG A 374 5.15 -13.17 21.65
C ARG A 374 3.92 -13.91 22.14
N MET A 375 2.75 -13.62 21.59
CA MET A 375 1.49 -14.25 21.95
C MET A 375 1.06 -15.21 20.85
N SER A 376 0.48 -16.34 21.25
CA SER A 376 -0.20 -17.25 20.32
C SER A 376 -1.45 -16.58 19.70
N ILE A 377 -1.93 -17.12 18.60
CA ILE A 377 -3.15 -16.62 17.96
C ILE A 377 -4.36 -16.72 18.90
N ALA A 378 -4.44 -17.79 19.69
CA ALA A 378 -5.49 -17.94 20.70
C ALA A 378 -5.46 -16.79 21.73
N GLU A 379 -4.29 -16.46 22.26
CA GLU A 379 -4.12 -15.38 23.23
C GLU A 379 -4.49 -14.02 22.63
N ILE A 380 -4.03 -13.73 21.40
CA ILE A 380 -4.33 -12.48 20.68
C ILE A 380 -5.83 -12.30 20.46
N VAL A 381 -6.53 -13.34 20.00
CA VAL A 381 -7.98 -13.26 19.73
C VAL A 381 -8.78 -13.22 21.04
N ARG A 382 -8.33 -13.95 22.07
CA ARG A 382 -8.98 -14.03 23.39
C ARG A 382 -8.84 -12.74 24.21
N GLU A 383 -7.80 -11.93 24.01
CA GLU A 383 -7.48 -10.74 24.83
C GLU A 383 -8.70 -9.83 25.04
N GLY A 384 -9.47 -9.57 23.99
CA GLY A 384 -10.67 -8.75 24.07
C GLY A 384 -11.77 -9.38 24.97
N LEU A 385 -11.91 -10.69 24.93
CA LEU A 385 -12.87 -11.43 25.78
C LEU A 385 -12.47 -11.38 27.25
N GLU A 386 -11.19 -11.50 27.57
CA GLU A 386 -10.69 -11.40 28.95
C GLU A 386 -10.98 -10.05 29.59
N ILE A 387 -11.01 -8.98 28.76
CA ILE A 387 -11.27 -7.61 29.21
C ILE A 387 -12.77 -7.31 29.33
N HIS A 388 -13.60 -7.84 28.42
CA HIS A 388 -15.00 -7.43 28.25
C HIS A 388 -16.03 -8.52 28.61
N ASP A 389 -15.61 -9.78 28.81
CA ASP A 389 -16.47 -10.94 29.09
C ASP A 389 -15.81 -11.85 30.13
N SER A 390 -15.25 -11.26 31.20
CA SER A 390 -14.45 -11.94 32.22
C SER A 390 -15.20 -13.07 32.97
N ASP A 391 -16.52 -12.99 33.00
CA ASP A 391 -17.37 -13.93 33.76
C ASP A 391 -17.63 -15.24 33.02
N ASN A 392 -17.37 -15.30 31.70
CA ASN A 392 -17.66 -16.47 30.84
C ASN A 392 -16.39 -17.12 30.27
N ARG A 393 -15.34 -17.27 31.08
CA ARG A 393 -14.02 -17.77 30.65
C ARG A 393 -14.07 -19.13 29.98
N ASP A 394 -14.93 -20.03 30.44
CA ASP A 394 -15.08 -21.38 29.88
C ASP A 394 -15.56 -21.38 28.42
N SER A 395 -16.25 -20.33 28.00
CA SER A 395 -16.72 -20.15 26.61
C SER A 395 -15.69 -19.50 25.69
N HIS A 396 -14.60 -18.93 26.21
CA HIS A 396 -13.66 -18.14 25.43
C HIS A 396 -13.00 -18.95 24.31
N ASP A 397 -12.56 -20.17 24.59
CA ASP A 397 -11.93 -21.04 23.58
C ASP A 397 -12.90 -21.36 22.42
N THR A 398 -14.16 -21.65 22.76
CA THR A 398 -15.22 -21.88 21.76
C THR A 398 -15.44 -20.66 20.88
N LYS A 399 -15.45 -19.43 21.47
CA LYS A 399 -15.59 -18.16 20.72
C LYS A 399 -14.39 -17.89 19.83
N VAL A 400 -13.16 -18.17 20.32
CA VAL A 400 -11.92 -18.05 19.53
C VAL A 400 -11.96 -18.99 18.33
N VAL A 401 -12.33 -20.27 18.55
CA VAL A 401 -12.47 -21.26 17.47
C VAL A 401 -13.50 -20.82 16.43
N ALA A 402 -14.66 -20.29 16.88
CA ALA A 402 -15.69 -19.78 15.97
C ALA A 402 -15.18 -18.58 15.16
N ALA A 403 -14.54 -17.59 15.80
CA ALA A 403 -14.00 -16.41 15.11
C ALA A 403 -12.93 -16.77 14.07
N LEU A 404 -12.07 -17.77 14.35
CA LEU A 404 -11.08 -18.25 13.37
C LEU A 404 -11.75 -18.94 12.18
N LYS A 405 -12.79 -19.74 12.40
CA LYS A 405 -13.59 -20.35 11.32
C LYS A 405 -14.27 -19.28 10.46
N ASP A 406 -14.84 -18.26 11.09
CA ASP A 406 -15.52 -17.17 10.39
C ASP A 406 -14.61 -16.40 9.43
N VAL A 407 -13.31 -16.28 9.78
CA VAL A 407 -12.33 -15.66 8.89
C VAL A 407 -11.62 -16.65 7.96
N GLY A 408 -12.09 -17.90 7.90
CA GLY A 408 -11.56 -18.95 7.02
C GLY A 408 -10.16 -19.43 7.39
N LEU A 409 -9.82 -19.43 8.68
CA LEU A 409 -8.58 -20.01 9.22
C LEU A 409 -8.86 -21.35 9.90
N ASP A 410 -7.91 -22.27 9.82
CA ASP A 410 -7.95 -23.52 10.57
C ASP A 410 -7.91 -23.21 12.08
N PRO A 411 -8.89 -23.65 12.88
CA PRO A 411 -8.90 -23.46 14.33
C PRO A 411 -7.66 -24.01 15.06
N GLU A 412 -7.04 -25.06 14.54
CA GLU A 412 -5.82 -25.61 15.13
C GLU A 412 -4.61 -24.66 14.98
N ALA A 413 -4.68 -23.73 14.06
CA ALA A 413 -3.69 -22.66 13.92
C ALA A 413 -3.64 -21.70 15.14
N ARG A 414 -4.62 -21.77 16.07
CA ARG A 414 -4.68 -20.95 17.29
C ARG A 414 -3.46 -21.12 18.22
N HIS A 415 -2.74 -22.24 18.12
CA HIS A 415 -1.56 -22.54 18.92
C HIS A 415 -0.25 -21.98 18.33
N ARG A 416 -0.31 -21.46 17.11
CA ARG A 416 0.83 -20.91 16.39
C ARG A 416 1.01 -19.41 16.69
N TYR A 417 2.16 -18.87 16.26
CA TYR A 417 2.52 -17.47 16.47
C TYR A 417 2.39 -16.63 15.16
N PRO A 418 2.18 -15.30 15.26
CA PRO A 418 1.96 -14.46 14.09
C PRO A 418 3.04 -14.56 12.99
N HIS A 419 4.30 -14.77 13.36
CA HIS A 419 5.40 -14.87 12.41
C HIS A 419 5.33 -16.11 11.48
N GLU A 420 4.52 -17.09 11.82
CA GLU A 420 4.31 -18.31 11.03
C GLU A 420 3.23 -18.15 9.93
N PHE A 421 2.61 -16.97 9.84
CA PHE A 421 1.50 -16.68 8.92
C PHE A 421 1.88 -15.68 7.84
N SER A 422 1.27 -15.83 6.65
CA SER A 422 1.36 -14.83 5.58
C SER A 422 0.68 -13.50 5.96
N GLY A 423 0.97 -12.42 5.22
CA GLY A 423 0.34 -11.11 5.43
C GLY A 423 -1.19 -11.18 5.42
N GLY A 424 -1.77 -11.86 4.43
CA GLY A 424 -3.23 -12.03 4.33
C GLY A 424 -3.83 -12.87 5.48
N GLN A 425 -3.11 -13.89 5.95
CA GLN A 425 -3.55 -14.67 7.12
C GLN A 425 -3.47 -13.83 8.40
N ARG A 426 -2.43 -13.01 8.59
CA ARG A 426 -2.35 -12.06 9.74
C ARG A 426 -3.48 -11.05 9.70
N GLN A 427 -3.85 -10.56 8.52
CA GLN A 427 -5.00 -9.68 8.36
C GLN A 427 -6.30 -10.37 8.81
N ARG A 428 -6.52 -11.61 8.43
CA ARG A 428 -7.67 -12.41 8.88
C ARG A 428 -7.67 -12.61 10.40
N ILE A 429 -6.49 -12.80 11.02
CA ILE A 429 -6.35 -12.87 12.49
C ILE A 429 -6.73 -11.54 13.14
N ALA A 430 -6.30 -10.40 12.59
CA ALA A 430 -6.69 -9.08 13.10
C ALA A 430 -8.21 -8.84 12.99
N ILE A 431 -8.85 -9.31 11.91
CA ILE A 431 -10.31 -9.29 11.76
C ILE A 431 -10.97 -10.21 12.78
N ALA A 432 -10.46 -11.44 13.01
CA ALA A 432 -10.99 -12.37 14.01
C ALA A 432 -10.92 -11.79 15.43
N ARG A 433 -9.82 -11.09 15.78
CA ARG A 433 -9.67 -10.39 17.07
C ARG A 433 -10.75 -9.33 17.28
N ALA A 434 -11.12 -8.59 16.24
CA ALA A 434 -12.20 -7.62 16.31
C ALA A 434 -13.58 -8.29 16.37
N LEU A 435 -13.77 -9.33 15.57
CA LEU A 435 -15.07 -10.02 15.40
C LEU A 435 -15.50 -10.82 16.65
N VAL A 436 -14.54 -11.40 17.39
CA VAL A 436 -14.81 -12.26 18.56
C VAL A 436 -15.66 -11.57 19.64
N LEU A 437 -15.62 -10.24 19.70
CA LEU A 437 -16.42 -9.41 20.61
C LEU A 437 -17.85 -9.14 20.12
N GLN A 438 -18.19 -9.56 18.89
CA GLN A 438 -19.47 -9.31 18.22
C GLN A 438 -19.84 -7.81 18.25
N PRO A 439 -19.02 -6.92 17.67
CA PRO A 439 -19.26 -5.50 17.69
C PRO A 439 -20.42 -5.09 16.77
N ASP A 440 -20.96 -3.88 16.93
CA ASP A 440 -21.91 -3.28 15.99
C ASP A 440 -21.19 -2.60 14.82
N LEU A 441 -19.98 -2.08 15.09
CA LEU A 441 -19.18 -1.29 14.15
C LEU A 441 -17.71 -1.75 14.16
N ILE A 442 -17.15 -1.97 12.99
CA ILE A 442 -15.70 -2.18 12.83
C ILE A 442 -15.13 -1.06 11.96
N ILE A 443 -14.11 -0.37 12.48
CA ILE A 443 -13.30 0.58 11.73
C ILE A 443 -12.16 -0.21 11.10
N LEU A 444 -12.07 -0.18 9.78
CA LEU A 444 -11.07 -0.88 8.99
C LEU A 444 -10.12 0.18 8.40
N ASP A 445 -8.96 0.37 9.02
CA ASP A 445 -7.98 1.37 8.60
C ASP A 445 -6.96 0.74 7.65
N GLU A 446 -7.12 0.99 6.36
CA GLU A 446 -6.31 0.46 5.25
C GLU A 446 -6.07 -1.06 5.32
N PRO A 447 -7.10 -1.90 5.52
CA PRO A 447 -6.92 -3.31 5.85
C PRO A 447 -6.34 -4.16 4.70
N THR A 448 -6.19 -3.61 3.52
CA THR A 448 -5.73 -4.33 2.31
C THR A 448 -4.51 -3.70 1.64
N SER A 449 -3.94 -2.62 2.19
CA SER A 449 -2.87 -1.83 1.55
C SER A 449 -1.56 -2.59 1.31
N ALA A 450 -1.25 -3.59 2.15
CA ALA A 450 -0.03 -4.40 2.05
C ALA A 450 -0.26 -5.77 1.39
N LEU A 451 -1.43 -5.99 0.77
CA LEU A 451 -1.83 -7.28 0.20
C LEU A 451 -1.79 -7.25 -1.33
N ASP A 452 -1.39 -8.36 -1.94
CA ASP A 452 -1.54 -8.52 -3.39
C ASP A 452 -3.04 -8.62 -3.81
N ARG A 453 -3.31 -8.39 -5.09
CA ARG A 453 -4.69 -8.30 -5.62
C ARG A 453 -5.55 -9.53 -5.34
N THR A 454 -4.96 -10.73 -5.39
CA THR A 454 -5.70 -11.98 -5.14
C THR A 454 -6.12 -12.09 -3.68
N VAL A 455 -5.20 -11.82 -2.75
CA VAL A 455 -5.47 -11.82 -1.30
C VAL A 455 -6.40 -10.66 -0.93
N GLN A 456 -6.23 -9.48 -1.53
CA GLN A 456 -7.11 -8.33 -1.36
C GLN A 456 -8.57 -8.69 -1.69
N LYS A 457 -8.83 -9.32 -2.86
CA LYS A 457 -10.16 -9.80 -3.25
C LYS A 457 -10.75 -10.75 -2.22
N GLN A 458 -9.96 -11.73 -1.75
CA GLN A 458 -10.41 -12.69 -0.73
C GLN A 458 -10.79 -12.01 0.59
N VAL A 459 -10.05 -10.97 1.01
CA VAL A 459 -10.38 -10.20 2.23
C VAL A 459 -11.66 -9.39 2.02
N ILE A 460 -11.87 -8.81 0.84
CA ILE A 460 -13.10 -8.08 0.52
C ILE A 460 -14.31 -9.01 0.54
N GLU A 461 -14.23 -10.17 -0.10
CA GLU A 461 -15.27 -11.18 -0.10
C GLU A 461 -15.58 -11.65 1.33
N LEU A 462 -14.55 -11.91 2.15
CA LEU A 462 -14.67 -12.24 3.56
C LEU A 462 -15.43 -11.14 4.34
N LEU A 463 -15.06 -9.87 4.18
CA LEU A 463 -15.73 -8.76 4.86
C LEU A 463 -17.21 -8.63 4.45
N ARG A 464 -17.54 -8.87 3.17
CA ARG A 464 -18.92 -8.91 2.68
C ARG A 464 -19.71 -10.05 3.33
N ASP A 465 -19.15 -11.24 3.38
CA ASP A 465 -19.79 -12.41 3.99
C ASP A 465 -20.04 -12.21 5.49
N ILE A 466 -19.06 -11.65 6.20
CA ILE A 466 -19.17 -11.31 7.63
C ILE A 466 -20.25 -10.24 7.83
N GLN A 467 -20.26 -9.20 7.00
CA GLN A 467 -21.27 -8.13 7.04
C GLN A 467 -22.69 -8.69 6.86
N ALA A 468 -22.89 -9.53 5.85
CA ALA A 468 -24.19 -10.15 5.57
C ALA A 468 -24.65 -11.06 6.71
N ARG A 469 -23.72 -11.84 7.30
CA ARG A 469 -24.00 -12.83 8.32
C ARG A 469 -24.32 -12.24 9.69
N TYR A 470 -23.60 -11.18 10.05
CA TYR A 470 -23.67 -10.56 11.38
C TYR A 470 -24.38 -9.20 11.40
N GLY A 471 -24.78 -8.65 10.25
CA GLY A 471 -25.38 -7.31 10.16
C GLY A 471 -24.43 -6.19 10.59
N LEU A 472 -23.12 -6.39 10.41
CA LEU A 472 -22.09 -5.45 10.84
C LEU A 472 -22.09 -4.17 10.01
N SER A 473 -21.78 -3.06 10.67
CA SER A 473 -21.49 -1.80 9.98
C SER A 473 -19.98 -1.58 9.91
N TYR A 474 -19.53 -0.96 8.81
CA TYR A 474 -18.11 -0.67 8.63
C TYR A 474 -17.85 0.82 8.42
N ILE A 475 -16.76 1.32 8.98
CA ILE A 475 -16.05 2.49 8.45
C ILE A 475 -14.80 1.95 7.74
N PHE A 476 -14.76 2.10 6.43
CA PHE A 476 -13.70 1.55 5.59
C PHE A 476 -12.80 2.69 5.07
N ILE A 477 -11.61 2.79 5.62
CA ILE A 477 -10.60 3.77 5.23
C ILE A 477 -9.65 3.11 4.24
N SER A 478 -9.52 3.68 3.04
CA SER A 478 -8.58 3.18 2.04
C SER A 478 -8.22 4.27 1.03
N HIS A 479 -7.06 4.11 0.41
CA HIS A 479 -6.66 4.87 -0.78
C HIS A 479 -7.01 4.10 -2.08
N ASP A 480 -7.35 2.81 -2.01
CA ASP A 480 -7.77 2.01 -3.17
C ASP A 480 -9.28 2.19 -3.42
N LEU A 481 -9.61 3.01 -4.41
CA LEU A 481 -11.00 3.36 -4.73
C LEU A 481 -11.79 2.21 -5.35
N ALA A 482 -11.14 1.21 -5.95
CA ALA A 482 -11.82 0.01 -6.45
C ALA A 482 -12.37 -0.82 -5.28
N VAL A 483 -11.57 -0.96 -4.22
CA VAL A 483 -11.99 -1.65 -2.99
C VAL A 483 -13.10 -0.90 -2.27
N VAL A 484 -12.96 0.44 -2.17
CA VAL A 484 -13.99 1.30 -1.55
C VAL A 484 -15.31 1.17 -2.32
N ARG A 485 -15.29 1.19 -3.65
CA ARG A 485 -16.48 0.99 -4.49
C ARG A 485 -17.16 -0.37 -4.23
N ALA A 486 -16.37 -1.41 -4.02
CA ALA A 486 -16.87 -2.77 -3.77
C ALA A 486 -17.60 -2.95 -2.44
N LEU A 487 -17.30 -2.11 -1.43
CA LEU A 487 -17.79 -2.29 -0.07
C LEU A 487 -18.71 -1.15 0.40
N SER A 488 -18.57 0.07 -0.14
CA SER A 488 -19.13 1.27 0.46
C SER A 488 -20.51 1.62 -0.09
N HIS A 489 -21.46 1.87 0.82
CA HIS A 489 -22.80 2.38 0.53
C HIS A 489 -22.83 3.90 0.50
N GLN A 490 -22.03 4.52 1.37
CA GLN A 490 -21.80 5.95 1.43
C GLN A 490 -20.31 6.24 1.27
N LEU A 491 -19.99 7.39 0.70
CA LEU A 491 -18.62 7.83 0.48
C LEU A 491 -18.39 9.20 1.10
N LEU A 492 -17.29 9.34 1.83
CA LEU A 492 -16.80 10.59 2.38
C LEU A 492 -15.42 10.87 1.80
N VAL A 493 -15.31 11.94 1.02
CA VAL A 493 -14.06 12.40 0.43
C VAL A 493 -13.47 13.49 1.31
N LEU A 494 -12.25 13.25 1.82
CA LEU A 494 -11.58 14.10 2.78
C LEU A 494 -10.33 14.76 2.16
N ARG A 495 -10.20 16.08 2.29
CA ARG A 495 -9.01 16.83 1.90
C ARG A 495 -8.59 17.78 3.01
N GLN A 496 -7.33 17.70 3.47
CA GLN A 496 -6.76 18.59 4.51
C GLN A 496 -7.65 18.77 5.76
N GLY A 497 -8.26 17.67 6.22
CA GLY A 497 -9.11 17.63 7.40
C GLY A 497 -10.55 18.10 7.19
N THR A 498 -10.97 18.46 5.98
CA THR A 498 -12.33 18.90 5.65
C THR A 498 -13.01 17.92 4.70
N ILE A 499 -14.33 17.77 4.85
CA ILE A 499 -15.15 17.04 3.88
C ILE A 499 -15.24 17.88 2.60
N VAL A 500 -14.85 17.27 1.47
CA VAL A 500 -15.03 17.85 0.13
C VAL A 500 -16.35 17.40 -0.46
N GLU A 501 -16.65 16.10 -0.34
CA GLU A 501 -17.89 15.51 -0.85
C GLU A 501 -18.34 14.36 0.05
N TYR A 502 -19.67 14.23 0.27
CA TYR A 502 -20.26 13.18 1.09
C TYR A 502 -21.64 12.82 0.56
N GLY A 503 -21.94 11.52 0.45
CA GLY A 503 -23.24 11.04 -0.01
C GLY A 503 -23.24 9.57 -0.41
N ASP A 504 -24.23 9.20 -1.23
CA ASP A 504 -24.34 7.85 -1.81
C ASP A 504 -23.10 7.53 -2.65
N ALA A 505 -22.45 6.41 -2.34
CA ALA A 505 -21.21 6.02 -3.00
C ALA A 505 -21.41 5.80 -4.50
N GLY A 506 -22.48 5.10 -4.90
CA GLY A 506 -22.79 4.84 -6.31
C GLY A 506 -23.01 6.11 -7.11
N GLN A 507 -23.61 7.16 -6.50
CA GLN A 507 -23.77 8.46 -7.14
C GLN A 507 -22.44 9.19 -7.30
N ILE A 508 -21.62 9.26 -6.23
CA ILE A 508 -20.33 9.97 -6.27
C ILE A 508 -19.37 9.29 -7.26
N PHE A 509 -19.34 7.95 -7.31
CA PHE A 509 -18.50 7.24 -8.29
C PHE A 509 -18.93 7.46 -9.74
N ARG A 510 -20.23 7.66 -10.02
CA ARG A 510 -20.73 7.88 -11.38
C ARG A 510 -20.68 9.33 -11.82
N ALA A 511 -21.00 10.26 -10.92
CA ALA A 511 -21.17 11.67 -11.22
C ALA A 511 -20.66 12.55 -10.04
N PRO A 512 -19.35 12.59 -9.81
CA PRO A 512 -18.75 13.43 -8.76
C PRO A 512 -18.97 14.90 -9.07
N VAL A 513 -19.38 15.68 -8.05
CA VAL A 513 -19.68 17.11 -8.20
C VAL A 513 -18.43 17.96 -7.98
N GLN A 514 -17.58 17.58 -7.03
CA GLN A 514 -16.42 18.38 -6.64
C GLN A 514 -15.21 18.07 -7.53
N GLU A 515 -14.50 19.11 -7.95
CA GLU A 515 -13.31 19.01 -8.82
C GLU A 515 -12.26 18.06 -8.23
N TYR A 516 -11.95 18.18 -6.95
CA TYR A 516 -11.02 17.28 -6.27
C TYR A 516 -11.46 15.82 -6.31
N THR A 517 -12.77 15.55 -6.14
CA THR A 517 -13.31 14.18 -6.25
C THR A 517 -13.16 13.66 -7.68
N GLN A 518 -13.40 14.51 -8.70
CA GLN A 518 -13.21 14.15 -10.11
C GLN A 518 -11.74 13.81 -10.39
N GLU A 519 -10.80 14.62 -9.90
CA GLU A 519 -9.36 14.36 -10.03
C GLU A 519 -8.96 13.04 -9.37
N LEU A 520 -9.44 12.79 -8.15
CA LEU A 520 -9.15 11.59 -7.37
C LEU A 520 -9.68 10.33 -8.08
N LEU A 521 -10.94 10.37 -8.55
CA LEU A 521 -11.55 9.26 -9.28
C LEU A 521 -10.90 9.07 -10.65
N HIS A 522 -10.60 10.15 -11.36
CA HIS A 522 -9.87 10.06 -12.62
C HIS A 522 -8.47 9.45 -12.44
N ALA A 523 -7.75 9.81 -11.38
CA ALA A 523 -6.46 9.21 -11.08
C ALA A 523 -6.58 7.71 -10.80
N ALA A 524 -7.60 7.28 -10.06
CA ALA A 524 -7.81 5.87 -9.70
C ALA A 524 -8.30 5.00 -10.86
N PHE A 525 -9.25 5.51 -11.66
CA PHE A 525 -9.89 4.76 -12.74
C PHE A 525 -9.39 5.13 -14.13
N PHE A 526 -8.43 6.06 -14.23
CA PHE A 526 -7.81 6.45 -15.50
C PHE A 526 -7.19 5.26 -16.26
N TYR A 527 -6.92 4.18 -15.56
CA TYR A 527 -6.37 2.93 -16.10
C TYR A 527 -7.41 1.93 -16.57
N GLN A 528 -8.73 2.20 -16.33
CA GLN A 528 -9.77 1.35 -16.88
C GLN A 528 -9.99 1.73 -18.35
N PRO A 529 -10.12 0.75 -19.28
CA PRO A 529 -10.42 1.06 -20.67
C PRO A 529 -11.79 1.76 -20.74
N LYS A 530 -11.91 2.74 -21.65
CA LYS A 530 -13.19 3.36 -22.01
C LYS A 530 -14.15 2.36 -22.70
N ASP A 531 -13.88 1.07 -22.65
CA ASP A 531 -14.64 0.01 -23.29
C ASP A 531 -15.31 -0.85 -22.24
N ALA A 532 -16.51 -0.52 -21.92
CA ALA A 532 -17.67 -1.38 -21.76
C ALA A 532 -18.83 -0.56 -21.21
N ASN A 533 -19.64 0.00 -22.11
CA ASN A 533 -21.05 0.32 -21.86
C ASN A 533 -21.41 1.26 -20.67
N LEU A 534 -20.90 2.50 -20.71
CA LEU A 534 -21.58 3.63 -20.07
C LEU A 534 -22.25 4.55 -21.12
N THR A 535 -22.57 4.02 -22.28
CA THR A 535 -23.48 4.66 -23.26
C THR A 535 -24.53 3.67 -23.64
N THR A 536 -25.72 4.02 -23.32
CA THR A 536 -27.07 3.54 -23.67
C THR A 536 -27.82 2.97 -22.47
N THR A 537 -28.58 3.77 -21.76
CA THR A 537 -29.98 3.95 -22.09
C THR A 537 -30.52 5.25 -21.48
N ILE A 538 -31.07 6.10 -22.32
CA ILE A 538 -31.91 7.27 -22.03
C ILE A 538 -33.15 6.81 -21.28
#